data_7c5bd02b6269649dc1d62606821b5d9e
#
_entry.id   7c5bd02b6269649dc1d62606821b5d9e
#
_cell.length_a   1.000
_cell.length_b   1.000
_cell.length_c   1.000
_cell.angle_alpha   90.00
_cell.angle_beta   90.00
_cell.angle_gamma   90.00
#
_symmetry.space_group_name_H-M   'P 1'
#
loop_
_entity.id
_entity.type
_entity.pdbx_description
1 polymer ?
#
loop_
_entity_poly.entity_id
_entity_poly.type
_entity_poly.pdbx_seq_one_letter_code
_entity_poly.pdbx_strand_id
1 'polypeptide(L)'
;MSDPFVAEIRIFGGSFAPTGWALCNGQLLPISQNTALFSLLGTWYGGDGKSTFALPNLMGSVAINQGQGPGLTDRFLGESGGSQSVQLSQQELPLHNHFIQGSTENATLKQPSPTEFLGRAKAGTIYQSNIANLVPMYPLTLALNGNSLPHNNMQPYLTLTYIIALQGVFPQRG
;
A
#
# COMPACT_ATOMS: atom_id res chain seq x y z
N MET A 1 -35.16 18.03 9.32
CA MET A 1 -33.79 17.66 8.99
C MET A 1 -33.12 18.95 8.56
N SER A 2 -31.93 19.26 9.07
CA SER A 2 -31.17 20.45 8.62
C SER A 2 -30.73 20.23 7.17
N ASP A 3 -30.84 21.26 6.34
CA ASP A 3 -30.36 21.20 4.98
C ASP A 3 -28.83 20.98 4.99
N PRO A 4 -28.27 20.15 4.10
CA PRO A 4 -26.83 19.94 4.01
C PRO A 4 -26.15 21.21 3.50
N PHE A 5 -24.85 21.36 3.80
CA PHE A 5 -24.03 22.33 3.08
C PHE A 5 -23.67 21.79 1.69
N VAL A 6 -23.59 22.70 0.71
CA VAL A 6 -23.03 22.34 -0.60
C VAL A 6 -21.59 21.83 -0.42
N ALA A 7 -21.22 20.75 -1.09
CA ALA A 7 -19.95 20.01 -0.95
C ALA A 7 -19.80 19.24 0.38
N GLU A 8 -20.81 19.14 1.21
CA GLU A 8 -20.75 18.29 2.40
C GLU A 8 -20.66 16.82 2.00
N ILE A 9 -19.68 16.10 2.58
CA ILE A 9 -19.51 14.67 2.36
C ILE A 9 -20.05 13.92 3.58
N ARG A 10 -20.90 12.92 3.33
CA ARG A 10 -21.47 12.03 4.36
C ARG A 10 -21.22 10.58 4.02
N ILE A 11 -21.20 9.76 5.05
CA ILE A 11 -21.24 8.30 4.91
C ILE A 11 -22.71 7.85 4.86
N PHE A 12 -23.03 7.02 3.90
CA PHE A 12 -24.36 6.49 3.68
C PHE A 12 -24.34 4.96 3.55
N GLY A 13 -25.24 4.27 4.25
CA GLY A 13 -25.28 2.80 4.26
C GLY A 13 -25.93 2.16 3.04
N GLY A 14 -26.50 2.95 2.12
CA GLY A 14 -27.14 2.46 0.88
C GLY A 14 -26.15 2.42 -0.29
N SER A 15 -26.50 1.72 -1.35
CA SER A 15 -25.69 1.54 -2.57
C SER A 15 -25.92 2.62 -3.64
N PHE A 16 -26.72 3.65 -3.36
CA PHE A 16 -27.07 4.71 -4.30
C PHE A 16 -26.96 6.08 -3.64
N ALA A 17 -26.84 7.13 -4.44
CA ALA A 17 -26.90 8.51 -3.93
C ALA A 17 -28.37 8.97 -3.91
N PRO A 18 -28.89 9.49 -2.77
CA PRO A 18 -30.22 10.10 -2.70
C PRO A 18 -30.34 11.34 -3.62
N THR A 19 -31.55 11.78 -3.90
CA THR A 19 -31.80 13.01 -4.67
C THR A 19 -31.07 14.20 -4.06
N GLY A 20 -30.39 15.00 -4.88
CA GLY A 20 -29.56 16.14 -4.43
C GLY A 20 -28.13 15.76 -3.98
N TRP A 21 -27.78 14.47 -4.03
CA TRP A 21 -26.46 13.94 -3.70
C TRP A 21 -25.84 13.21 -4.89
N ALA A 22 -24.53 13.07 -4.89
CA ALA A 22 -23.78 12.25 -5.84
C ALA A 22 -22.81 11.33 -5.10
N LEU A 23 -22.37 10.25 -5.76
CA LEU A 23 -21.37 9.35 -5.23
C LEU A 23 -19.97 9.98 -5.33
N CYS A 24 -19.14 9.79 -4.30
CA CYS A 24 -17.73 10.19 -4.32
C CYS A 24 -16.88 9.15 -5.05
N ASN A 25 -17.08 9.02 -6.35
CA ASN A 25 -16.44 8.01 -7.23
C ASN A 25 -15.57 8.63 -8.34
N GLY A 26 -15.23 9.93 -8.21
CA GLY A 26 -14.39 10.62 -9.18
C GLY A 26 -15.08 11.04 -10.47
N GLN A 27 -16.40 10.98 -10.54
CA GLN A 27 -17.15 11.34 -11.75
C GLN A 27 -16.98 12.81 -12.13
N LEU A 28 -16.95 13.09 -13.44
CA LEU A 28 -16.91 14.43 -13.97
C LEU A 28 -18.31 15.03 -14.04
N LEU A 29 -18.47 16.26 -13.57
CA LEU A 29 -19.69 17.02 -13.63
C LEU A 29 -19.54 18.28 -14.48
N PRO A 30 -20.59 18.71 -15.21
CA PRO A 30 -20.57 19.97 -15.95
C PRO A 30 -20.67 21.16 -14.98
N ILE A 31 -19.78 22.14 -15.17
CA ILE A 31 -19.74 23.38 -14.36
C ILE A 31 -21.03 24.16 -14.49
N SER A 32 -21.61 24.24 -15.70
CA SER A 32 -22.81 25.01 -15.98
C SER A 32 -24.03 24.61 -15.14
N GLN A 33 -24.09 23.35 -14.71
CA GLN A 33 -25.18 22.82 -13.89
C GLN A 33 -24.84 22.77 -12.39
N ASN A 34 -23.56 22.96 -12.01
CA ASN A 34 -23.06 22.78 -10.65
C ASN A 34 -22.12 23.92 -10.23
N THR A 35 -22.47 25.17 -10.56
CA THR A 35 -21.60 26.34 -10.35
C THR A 35 -21.26 26.57 -8.87
N ALA A 36 -22.22 26.40 -7.96
CA ALA A 36 -22.00 26.55 -6.52
C ALA A 36 -21.00 25.50 -6.01
N LEU A 37 -21.16 24.25 -6.42
CA LEU A 37 -20.27 23.15 -6.05
C LEU A 37 -18.86 23.36 -6.64
N PHE A 38 -18.75 23.78 -7.89
CA PHE A 38 -17.48 24.10 -8.53
C PHE A 38 -16.73 25.23 -7.83
N SER A 39 -17.45 26.26 -7.34
CA SER A 39 -16.82 27.37 -6.61
C SER A 39 -16.15 26.95 -5.30
N LEU A 40 -16.57 25.79 -4.73
CA LEU A 40 -15.99 25.21 -3.51
C LEU A 40 -14.90 24.18 -3.82
N LEU A 41 -15.14 23.29 -4.79
CA LEU A 41 -14.23 22.18 -5.11
C LEU A 41 -13.13 22.59 -6.11
N GLY A 42 -13.41 23.56 -7.00
CA GLY A 42 -12.47 23.87 -8.08
C GLY A 42 -12.08 22.64 -8.89
N THR A 43 -10.80 22.52 -9.21
CA THR A 43 -10.20 21.38 -9.94
C THR A 43 -9.31 20.51 -9.07
N TRP A 44 -9.43 20.59 -7.73
CA TRP A 44 -8.60 19.85 -6.79
C TRP A 44 -8.67 18.32 -6.99
N TYR A 45 -9.79 17.83 -7.47
CA TYR A 45 -10.02 16.40 -7.70
C TYR A 45 -9.96 16.03 -9.19
N GLY A 46 -9.72 17.02 -10.09
CA GLY A 46 -9.61 16.83 -11.53
C GLY A 46 -10.63 17.62 -12.35
N GLY A 47 -10.69 17.34 -13.64
CA GLY A 47 -11.47 18.08 -14.61
C GLY A 47 -10.66 19.14 -15.36
N ASP A 48 -11.28 19.79 -16.37
CA ASP A 48 -10.62 20.80 -17.22
C ASP A 48 -10.74 22.23 -16.67
N GLY A 49 -11.60 22.45 -15.65
CA GLY A 49 -11.84 23.75 -15.04
C GLY A 49 -12.52 24.77 -15.95
N LYS A 50 -12.91 24.37 -17.16
CA LYS A 50 -13.61 25.20 -18.16
C LYS A 50 -15.04 24.75 -18.38
N SER A 51 -15.23 23.48 -18.62
CA SER A 51 -16.53 22.84 -18.85
C SER A 51 -16.89 21.81 -17.79
N THR A 52 -15.88 21.15 -17.22
CA THR A 52 -16.02 20.05 -16.26
C THR A 52 -15.10 20.16 -15.06
N PHE A 53 -15.52 19.57 -13.96
CA PHE A 53 -14.71 19.31 -12.76
C PHE A 53 -15.03 17.93 -12.22
N ALA A 54 -14.11 17.34 -11.45
CA ALA A 54 -14.29 16.03 -10.87
C ALA A 54 -14.75 16.10 -9.41
N LEU A 55 -15.56 15.13 -9.00
CA LEU A 55 -15.85 14.86 -7.58
C LEU A 55 -14.69 14.08 -6.94
N PRO A 56 -14.54 14.13 -5.60
CA PRO A 56 -13.61 13.28 -4.87
C PRO A 56 -13.83 11.81 -5.21
N ASN A 57 -12.73 11.04 -5.32
CA ASN A 57 -12.80 9.59 -5.45
C ASN A 57 -12.35 8.95 -4.14
N LEU A 58 -13.31 8.41 -3.38
CA LEU A 58 -13.06 7.73 -2.10
C LEU A 58 -13.19 6.20 -2.23
N MET A 59 -13.29 5.67 -3.45
CA MET A 59 -13.34 4.22 -3.66
C MET A 59 -11.99 3.59 -3.34
N GLY A 60 -11.97 2.65 -2.39
CA GLY A 60 -10.75 1.96 -1.96
C GLY A 60 -9.74 2.85 -1.21
N SER A 61 -10.17 4.03 -0.75
CA SER A 61 -9.31 5.00 -0.06
C SER A 61 -9.89 5.39 1.29
N VAL A 62 -9.02 5.80 2.21
CA VAL A 62 -9.37 6.36 3.52
C VAL A 62 -9.16 7.87 3.46
N ALA A 63 -10.16 8.63 3.96
CA ALA A 63 -10.03 10.08 4.05
C ALA A 63 -9.07 10.46 5.19
N ILE A 64 -8.13 11.34 4.89
CA ILE A 64 -7.24 11.99 5.87
C ILE A 64 -7.40 13.50 5.78
N ASN A 65 -7.08 14.21 6.86
CA ASN A 65 -7.14 15.67 6.85
C ASN A 65 -5.93 16.28 6.10
N GLN A 66 -6.15 17.43 5.45
CA GLN A 66 -5.06 18.21 4.87
C GLN A 66 -4.21 18.88 5.97
N GLY A 67 -2.99 19.23 5.62
CA GLY A 67 -2.03 19.93 6.50
C GLY A 67 -0.95 19.00 7.04
N GLN A 68 -0.06 19.60 7.81
CA GLN A 68 1.08 18.91 8.40
C GLN A 68 0.83 18.61 9.87
N GLY A 69 0.74 17.31 10.21
CA GLY A 69 0.79 16.88 11.62
C GLY A 69 2.20 16.97 12.19
N PRO A 70 2.37 17.01 13.53
CA PRO A 70 3.69 17.04 14.16
C PRO A 70 4.57 15.87 13.72
N GLY A 71 5.70 16.18 13.08
CA GLY A 71 6.64 15.15 12.57
C GLY A 71 6.17 14.37 11.35
N LEU A 72 5.05 14.75 10.73
CA LEU A 72 4.50 14.08 9.55
C LEU A 72 4.70 14.92 8.29
N THR A 73 4.57 14.28 7.14
CA THR A 73 4.60 14.93 5.83
C THR A 73 3.35 15.79 5.65
N ASP A 74 3.50 16.99 5.07
CA ASP A 74 2.39 17.85 4.69
C ASP A 74 1.53 17.19 3.60
N ARG A 75 0.21 17.37 3.69
CA ARG A 75 -0.79 16.81 2.77
C ARG A 75 -1.68 17.89 2.23
N PHE A 76 -1.87 17.89 0.92
CA PHE A 76 -2.67 18.88 0.22
C PHE A 76 -4.07 18.36 -0.10
N LEU A 77 -5.03 19.28 -0.20
CA LEU A 77 -6.39 18.92 -0.59
C LEU A 77 -6.38 18.29 -2.00
N GLY A 78 -7.07 17.17 -2.16
CA GLY A 78 -7.11 16.42 -3.41
C GLY A 78 -5.91 15.49 -3.65
N GLU A 79 -4.88 15.53 -2.79
CA GLU A 79 -3.75 14.60 -2.87
C GLU A 79 -4.21 13.17 -2.60
N SER A 80 -3.75 12.24 -3.43
CA SER A 80 -3.97 10.80 -3.24
C SER A 80 -2.63 10.08 -3.13
N GLY A 81 -2.57 9.04 -2.30
CA GLY A 81 -1.34 8.29 -2.09
C GLY A 81 -1.60 6.94 -1.43
N GLY A 82 -0.52 6.20 -1.20
CA GLY A 82 -0.59 4.85 -0.64
C GLY A 82 -0.73 3.76 -1.72
N SER A 83 -0.66 2.51 -1.28
CA SER A 83 -0.77 1.34 -2.15
C SER A 83 -1.59 0.25 -1.48
N GLN A 84 -2.50 -0.37 -2.24
CA GLN A 84 -3.32 -1.50 -1.78
C GLN A 84 -2.52 -2.80 -1.65
N SER A 85 -1.43 -2.93 -2.40
CA SER A 85 -0.53 -4.08 -2.33
C SER A 85 0.91 -3.61 -2.39
N VAL A 86 1.79 -4.27 -1.65
CA VAL A 86 3.22 -3.95 -1.57
C VAL A 86 4.02 -5.22 -1.82
N GLN A 87 5.02 -5.12 -2.68
CA GLN A 87 6.05 -6.14 -2.86
C GLN A 87 7.31 -5.67 -2.15
N LEU A 88 7.81 -6.47 -1.22
CA LEU A 88 9.05 -6.15 -0.51
C LEU A 88 10.24 -6.34 -1.43
N SER A 89 11.07 -5.32 -1.54
CA SER A 89 12.40 -5.41 -2.15
C SER A 89 13.43 -5.93 -1.14
N GLN A 90 14.58 -6.37 -1.64
CA GLN A 90 15.69 -6.82 -0.77
C GLN A 90 16.14 -5.74 0.22
N GLN A 91 16.05 -4.46 -0.16
CA GLN A 91 16.47 -3.34 0.67
C GLN A 91 15.49 -3.03 1.81
N GLU A 92 14.25 -3.47 1.68
CA GLU A 92 13.19 -3.28 2.69
C GLU A 92 13.16 -4.42 3.72
N LEU A 93 13.91 -5.50 3.47
CA LEU A 93 14.06 -6.58 4.43
C LEU A 93 15.10 -6.21 5.50
N PRO A 94 14.85 -6.55 6.77
CA PRO A 94 15.85 -6.38 7.82
C PRO A 94 17.15 -7.13 7.47
N LEU A 95 18.29 -6.56 7.83
CA LEU A 95 19.55 -7.26 7.71
C LEU A 95 19.52 -8.55 8.52
N HIS A 96 19.76 -9.66 7.86
CA HIS A 96 19.85 -10.96 8.50
C HIS A 96 20.94 -11.81 7.85
N ASN A 97 21.50 -12.78 8.60
CA ASN A 97 22.55 -13.70 8.16
C ASN A 97 22.08 -15.14 8.33
N HIS A 98 22.50 -15.99 7.45
CA HIS A 98 22.40 -17.43 7.60
C HIS A 98 23.78 -18.01 7.86
N PHE A 99 23.92 -18.76 8.93
CA PHE A 99 25.18 -19.45 9.27
C PHE A 99 25.02 -20.93 8.96
N ILE A 100 26.00 -21.48 8.24
CA ILE A 100 26.12 -22.92 8.11
C ILE A 100 26.81 -23.41 9.39
N GLN A 101 26.11 -24.23 10.17
CA GLN A 101 26.67 -24.84 11.38
C GLN A 101 27.36 -26.15 11.02
N GLY A 102 28.52 -26.37 11.58
CA GLY A 102 29.24 -27.62 11.48
C GLY A 102 29.54 -28.19 12.87
N SER A 103 29.68 -29.50 12.97
CA SER A 103 30.10 -30.20 14.20
C SER A 103 31.59 -30.39 14.24
N THR A 104 32.20 -30.28 15.42
CA THR A 104 33.60 -30.63 15.67
C THR A 104 33.85 -32.14 15.78
N GLU A 105 32.76 -32.91 15.87
CA GLU A 105 32.79 -34.36 15.91
C GLU A 105 33.13 -34.97 14.54
N ASN A 106 33.70 -36.19 14.58
CA ASN A 106 34.02 -36.91 13.36
C ASN A 106 32.79 -37.24 12.54
N ALA A 107 32.83 -37.01 11.26
CA ALA A 107 31.74 -37.37 10.36
C ALA A 107 31.56 -38.90 10.31
N THR A 108 30.33 -39.38 10.50
CA THR A 108 29.98 -40.78 10.49
C THR A 108 29.19 -41.18 9.24
N LEU A 109 28.58 -40.21 8.55
CA LEU A 109 27.75 -40.43 7.37
C LEU A 109 28.44 -39.91 6.11
N LYS A 110 28.20 -40.61 4.99
CA LYS A 110 28.75 -40.25 3.67
C LYS A 110 27.76 -39.42 2.84
N GLN A 111 26.53 -39.35 3.23
CA GLN A 111 25.46 -38.65 2.50
C GLN A 111 24.78 -37.62 3.42
N PRO A 112 24.46 -36.41 2.90
CA PRO A 112 23.72 -35.42 3.66
C PRO A 112 22.28 -35.88 3.89
N SER A 113 21.72 -35.51 5.05
CA SER A 113 20.33 -35.70 5.43
C SER A 113 19.79 -34.40 6.03
N PRO A 114 18.49 -34.15 5.98
CA PRO A 114 17.88 -32.92 6.54
C PRO A 114 18.12 -32.73 8.04
N THR A 115 18.44 -33.79 8.75
CA THR A 115 18.67 -33.80 10.22
C THR A 115 20.14 -33.86 10.61
N GLU A 116 21.05 -33.87 9.62
CA GLU A 116 22.48 -34.06 9.86
C GLU A 116 23.25 -32.76 9.59
N PHE A 117 24.36 -32.57 10.31
CA PHE A 117 25.24 -31.43 10.17
C PHE A 117 26.57 -31.84 9.51
N LEU A 118 27.26 -30.85 8.93
CA LEU A 118 28.62 -31.06 8.46
C LEU A 118 29.52 -31.43 9.65
N GLY A 119 30.17 -32.57 9.57
CA GLY A 119 31.08 -33.05 10.57
C GLY A 119 32.55 -32.94 10.13
N ARG A 120 33.46 -33.12 11.09
CA ARG A 120 34.90 -33.13 10.84
C ARG A 120 35.28 -34.38 10.03
N ALA A 121 36.02 -34.20 8.93
CA ALA A 121 36.54 -35.31 8.17
C ALA A 121 37.56 -36.11 9.01
N LYS A 122 37.43 -37.44 9.05
CA LYS A 122 38.27 -38.33 9.90
C LYS A 122 39.72 -38.40 9.40
N ALA A 123 39.99 -38.13 8.13
CA ALA A 123 41.32 -38.26 7.50
C ALA A 123 41.63 -37.12 6.54
N GLY A 124 41.08 -35.92 6.73
CA GLY A 124 41.36 -34.77 5.89
C GLY A 124 40.75 -33.47 6.41
N THR A 125 41.15 -32.37 5.84
CA THR A 125 40.55 -31.07 6.10
C THR A 125 39.35 -30.86 5.16
N ILE A 126 38.22 -30.42 5.68
CA ILE A 126 37.03 -30.06 4.89
C ILE A 126 37.05 -28.58 4.48
N TYR A 127 38.00 -27.81 4.94
CA TYR A 127 38.20 -26.42 4.58
C TYR A 127 39.54 -26.23 3.87
N GLN A 128 39.52 -25.39 2.82
CA GLN A 128 40.69 -25.07 2.03
C GLN A 128 40.91 -23.55 2.00
N SER A 129 42.13 -23.10 2.21
CA SER A 129 42.50 -21.67 2.17
C SER A 129 42.73 -21.15 0.73
N ASN A 130 42.94 -22.05 -0.23
CA ASN A 130 43.17 -21.68 -1.63
C ASN A 130 41.83 -21.48 -2.35
N ILE A 131 41.61 -20.26 -2.84
CA ILE A 131 40.39 -19.86 -3.56
C ILE A 131 40.46 -20.11 -5.08
N ALA A 132 41.59 -20.61 -5.61
CA ALA A 132 41.80 -20.72 -7.05
C ALA A 132 40.87 -21.73 -7.77
N ASN A 133 40.31 -22.70 -7.05
CA ASN A 133 39.43 -23.74 -7.58
C ASN A 133 38.13 -23.87 -6.83
N LEU A 134 37.51 -22.73 -6.45
CA LEU A 134 36.20 -22.73 -5.82
C LEU A 134 35.14 -23.18 -6.84
N VAL A 135 34.38 -24.18 -6.48
CA VAL A 135 33.17 -24.58 -7.20
C VAL A 135 31.94 -24.18 -6.36
N PRO A 136 30.89 -23.69 -6.98
CA PRO A 136 29.66 -23.43 -6.26
C PRO A 136 29.15 -24.72 -5.62
N MET A 137 28.66 -24.63 -4.39
CA MET A 137 27.93 -25.74 -3.77
C MET A 137 26.71 -26.08 -4.64
N TYR A 138 26.22 -27.31 -4.50
CA TYR A 138 25.06 -27.75 -5.26
C TYR A 138 23.91 -26.74 -5.11
N PRO A 139 23.27 -26.30 -6.20
CA PRO A 139 22.28 -25.21 -6.16
C PRO A 139 21.12 -25.41 -5.17
N LEU A 140 20.79 -26.67 -4.85
CA LEU A 140 19.76 -27.01 -3.88
C LEU A 140 20.27 -27.12 -2.44
N THR A 141 21.54 -26.80 -2.18
CA THR A 141 22.09 -26.80 -0.79
C THR A 141 21.42 -25.72 0.06
N LEU A 142 21.01 -24.60 -0.57
CA LEU A 142 20.18 -23.56 0.03
C LEU A 142 18.90 -23.46 -0.82
N ALA A 143 17.77 -23.76 -0.23
CA ALA A 143 16.49 -23.56 -0.86
C ALA A 143 16.19 -22.06 -0.94
N LEU A 144 15.63 -21.63 -2.08
CA LEU A 144 15.05 -20.30 -2.19
C LEU A 144 13.83 -20.25 -1.25
N ASN A 145 13.76 -19.22 -0.43
CA ASN A 145 12.62 -18.97 0.43
C ASN A 145 11.92 -17.68 -0.03
N GLY A 146 10.59 -17.74 -0.12
CA GLY A 146 9.77 -16.62 -0.57
C GLY A 146 9.50 -16.64 -2.08
N ASN A 147 8.40 -16.00 -2.48
CA ASN A 147 7.95 -15.94 -3.87
C ASN A 147 8.02 -14.54 -4.48
N SER A 148 8.53 -13.56 -3.73
CA SER A 148 8.56 -12.15 -4.17
C SER A 148 7.19 -11.65 -4.66
N LEU A 149 6.09 -12.22 -4.16
CA LEU A 149 4.74 -11.83 -4.52
C LEU A 149 4.30 -10.64 -3.66
N PRO A 150 3.55 -9.69 -4.25
CA PRO A 150 2.95 -8.62 -3.48
C PRO A 150 1.98 -9.17 -2.42
N HIS A 151 2.01 -8.58 -1.23
CA HIS A 151 1.03 -8.86 -0.18
C HIS A 151 0.02 -7.73 -0.07
N ASN A 152 -1.17 -8.03 0.45
CA ASN A 152 -2.21 -7.05 0.71
C ASN A 152 -1.77 -6.11 1.85
N ASN A 153 -1.74 -4.81 1.56
CA ASN A 153 -1.36 -3.75 2.49
C ASN A 153 -2.57 -2.98 3.05
N MET A 154 -3.78 -3.44 2.74
CA MET A 154 -5.02 -2.82 3.21
C MET A 154 -5.27 -3.20 4.68
N GLN A 155 -5.64 -2.21 5.49
CA GLN A 155 -6.19 -2.47 6.82
C GLN A 155 -7.53 -3.21 6.73
N PRO A 156 -7.98 -3.92 7.79
CA PRO A 156 -9.34 -4.46 7.83
C PRO A 156 -10.36 -3.34 7.59
N TYR A 157 -11.31 -3.54 6.68
CA TYR A 157 -12.27 -2.51 6.28
C TYR A 157 -13.69 -3.06 6.17
N LEU A 158 -14.65 -2.16 6.38
CA LEU A 158 -16.06 -2.34 6.04
C LEU A 158 -16.43 -1.27 5.02
N THR A 159 -16.94 -1.69 3.88
CA THR A 159 -17.31 -0.77 2.79
C THR A 159 -18.61 -0.05 3.10
N LEU A 160 -18.57 1.28 3.09
CA LEU A 160 -19.71 2.18 3.15
C LEU A 160 -19.63 3.17 1.99
N THR A 161 -20.77 3.71 1.58
CA THR A 161 -20.84 4.65 0.47
C THR A 161 -20.58 6.07 0.95
N TYR A 162 -19.65 6.79 0.31
CA TYR A 162 -19.46 8.22 0.50
C TYR A 162 -20.29 8.98 -0.54
N ILE A 163 -21.08 9.94 -0.07
CA ILE A 163 -21.93 10.80 -0.90
C ILE A 163 -21.58 12.27 -0.65
N ILE A 164 -21.70 13.10 -1.69
CA ILE A 164 -21.47 14.54 -1.63
C ILE A 164 -22.74 15.29 -2.00
N ALA A 165 -23.07 16.33 -1.25
CA ALA A 165 -24.25 17.16 -1.52
C ALA A 165 -23.99 18.09 -2.73
N LEU A 166 -24.85 17.98 -3.74
CA LEU A 166 -24.83 18.83 -4.93
C LEU A 166 -25.56 20.16 -4.67
N GLN A 167 -26.51 20.15 -3.75
CA GLN A 167 -27.38 21.26 -3.39
C GLN A 167 -27.47 21.40 -1.87
N GLY A 168 -27.72 22.64 -1.40
CA GLY A 168 -27.81 22.91 0.02
C GLY A 168 -27.48 24.35 0.35
N VAL A 169 -27.19 24.62 1.63
CA VAL A 169 -26.77 25.94 2.09
C VAL A 169 -25.31 26.18 1.65
N PHE A 170 -25.03 27.34 1.05
CA PHE A 170 -23.65 27.68 0.69
C PHE A 170 -22.83 28.00 1.97
N PRO A 171 -21.72 27.29 2.24
CA PRO A 171 -20.95 27.54 3.45
C PRO A 171 -20.28 28.91 3.41
N GLN A 172 -20.47 29.70 4.45
CA GLN A 172 -19.78 30.98 4.60
C GLN A 172 -18.40 30.74 5.21
N ARG A 173 -17.39 31.43 4.69
CA ARG A 173 -16.07 31.44 5.32
C ARG A 173 -16.13 32.36 6.54
N GLY A 174 -15.81 31.83 7.71
CA GLY A 174 -15.67 32.60 8.94
C GLY A 174 -14.39 33.44 8.94
#